data_c3e7ebc7fad23c12375b1fdc21579972
#
_entry.id   c3e7ebc7fad23c12375b1fdc21579972
#
_cell.length_a   1.000
_cell.length_b   1.000
_cell.length_c   1.000
_cell.angle_alpha   90.00
_cell.angle_beta   90.00
_cell.angle_gamma   90.00
#
_symmetry.space_group_name_H-M   'P 1'
#
loop_
_entity.id
_entity.type
_entity.pdbx_description
1 polymer ?
#
loop_
_entity_poly.entity_id
_entity_poly.type
_entity_poly.pdbx_seq_one_letter_code
_entity_poly.pdbx_strand_id
1 'polypeptide(L)'
;MEPEVMILDEPTSNLDPATSEEIMEMLDELNLGGKTLIISTHDVDLAYRWADEVVLMKDGGVLRRGSAEEVFGDLELVRDARLKPPMVVDLYQELVNRGLAEGKKPPKSILELCDSLEGGERRCAVQGAKRGTIYVCNADELLLENANELVGKVDADYTGAMGTRAKLMAEEAKIRVDFTYGVIDKCILKALAGKSCLVLTSQGMMGQVQKRIEAYSQQSGEEINSVDLSSGSNGRSLPIDRDFVGTKSLK
;
A
#
# COMPACT_ATOMS: atom_id res chain seq x y z
N MET A 1 17.46 6.28 -26.46
CA MET A 1 17.85 7.05 -25.25
C MET A 1 16.65 6.99 -24.32
N GLU A 2 16.83 6.51 -23.13
CA GLU A 2 15.78 6.56 -22.11
C GLU A 2 15.90 7.92 -21.38
N PRO A 3 14.83 8.72 -21.28
CA PRO A 3 14.89 9.99 -20.60
C PRO A 3 15.11 9.80 -19.10
N GLU A 4 15.87 10.66 -18.47
CA GLU A 4 16.05 10.72 -17.01
C GLU A 4 14.90 11.48 -16.34
N VAL A 5 14.26 12.39 -17.05
CA VAL A 5 13.15 13.21 -16.58
C VAL A 5 11.96 13.04 -17.52
N MET A 6 10.80 12.75 -16.96
CA MET A 6 9.54 12.67 -17.68
C MET A 6 8.58 13.74 -17.17
N ILE A 7 7.91 14.43 -18.09
CA ILE A 7 6.89 15.44 -17.76
C ILE A 7 5.57 14.94 -18.32
N LEU A 8 4.57 14.84 -17.47
CA LEU A 8 3.24 14.31 -17.78
C LEU A 8 2.19 15.35 -17.40
N ASP A 9 1.29 15.61 -18.32
CA ASP A 9 0.18 16.54 -18.10
C ASP A 9 -1.12 15.75 -18.00
N GLU A 10 -1.75 15.78 -16.80
CA GLU A 10 -2.99 15.10 -16.47
C GLU A 10 -3.02 13.61 -16.91
N PRO A 11 -2.03 12.78 -16.50
CA PRO A 11 -1.88 11.41 -17.04
C PRO A 11 -3.04 10.46 -16.69
N THR A 12 -3.85 10.81 -15.69
CA THR A 12 -5.01 10.01 -15.25
C THR A 12 -6.35 10.61 -15.66
N SER A 13 -6.33 11.71 -16.41
CA SER A 13 -7.55 12.40 -16.84
C SER A 13 -8.40 11.52 -17.76
N ASN A 14 -9.70 11.48 -17.50
CA ASN A 14 -10.70 10.68 -18.25
C ASN A 14 -10.51 9.15 -18.16
N LEU A 15 -9.72 8.66 -17.24
CA LEU A 15 -9.61 7.24 -16.93
C LEU A 15 -10.56 6.87 -15.79
N ASP A 16 -10.96 5.61 -15.76
CA ASP A 16 -11.62 5.06 -14.59
C ASP A 16 -10.64 4.91 -13.42
N PRO A 17 -11.12 4.82 -12.16
CA PRO A 17 -10.25 4.79 -10.99
C PRO A 17 -9.25 3.62 -10.98
N ALA A 18 -9.62 2.46 -11.54
CA ALA A 18 -8.73 1.30 -11.57
C ALA A 18 -7.58 1.52 -12.55
N THR A 19 -7.87 2.01 -13.75
CA THR A 19 -6.87 2.34 -14.77
C THR A 19 -5.97 3.50 -14.31
N SER A 20 -6.53 4.50 -13.61
CA SER A 20 -5.74 5.60 -13.03
C SER A 20 -4.72 5.09 -12.02
N GLU A 21 -5.11 4.16 -11.17
CA GLU A 21 -4.21 3.52 -10.21
C GLU A 21 -3.10 2.72 -10.90
N GLU A 22 -3.42 1.98 -11.96
CA GLU A 22 -2.43 1.22 -12.74
C GLU A 22 -1.39 2.13 -13.41
N ILE A 23 -1.82 3.26 -13.95
CA ILE A 23 -0.90 4.26 -14.50
C ILE A 23 0.02 4.81 -13.41
N MET A 24 -0.51 5.14 -12.24
CA MET A 24 0.30 5.65 -11.14
C MET A 24 1.27 4.62 -10.60
N GLU A 25 0.87 3.35 -10.47
CA GLU A 25 1.77 2.26 -10.09
C GLU A 25 2.91 2.09 -11.11
N MET A 26 2.61 2.18 -12.42
CA MET A 26 3.62 2.11 -13.48
C MET A 26 4.61 3.30 -13.40
N LEU A 27 4.10 4.49 -13.13
CA LEU A 27 4.93 5.69 -12.96
C LEU A 27 5.82 5.57 -11.72
N ASP A 28 5.30 5.02 -10.63
CA ASP A 28 6.07 4.76 -9.41
C ASP A 28 7.20 3.74 -9.66
N GLU A 29 6.94 2.69 -10.43
CA GLU A 29 8.00 1.74 -10.86
C GLU A 29 9.12 2.45 -11.64
N LEU A 30 8.77 3.39 -12.52
CA LEU A 30 9.76 4.18 -13.26
C LEU A 30 10.57 5.09 -12.33
N ASN A 31 9.93 5.71 -11.35
CA ASN A 31 10.58 6.55 -10.34
C ASN A 31 11.54 5.71 -9.48
N LEU A 32 11.12 4.54 -9.01
CA LEU A 32 11.98 3.59 -8.30
C LEU A 32 13.17 3.12 -9.14
N GLY A 33 13.00 3.06 -10.46
CA GLY A 33 14.07 2.82 -11.44
C GLY A 33 15.02 4.01 -11.64
N GLY A 34 14.87 5.10 -10.86
CA GLY A 34 15.72 6.28 -10.87
C GLY A 34 15.30 7.38 -11.85
N LYS A 35 14.07 7.32 -12.40
CA LYS A 35 13.53 8.40 -13.25
C LYS A 35 12.93 9.49 -12.38
N THR A 36 13.08 10.74 -12.79
CA THR A 36 12.39 11.88 -12.19
C THR A 36 11.08 12.11 -12.93
N LEU A 37 9.97 12.17 -12.20
CA LEU A 37 8.65 12.41 -12.77
C LEU A 37 8.14 13.79 -12.35
N ILE A 38 7.68 14.58 -13.30
CA ILE A 38 6.97 15.83 -13.07
C ILE A 38 5.57 15.65 -13.62
N ILE A 39 4.57 15.71 -12.74
CA ILE A 39 3.17 15.44 -13.10
C ILE A 39 2.36 16.69 -12.78
N SER A 40 1.67 17.24 -13.78
CA SER A 40 0.60 18.20 -13.52
C SER A 40 -0.72 17.47 -13.35
N THR A 41 -1.47 17.82 -12.31
CA THR A 41 -2.80 17.27 -12.07
C THR A 41 -3.64 18.21 -11.21
N HIS A 42 -4.96 18.10 -11.34
CA HIS A 42 -5.94 18.72 -10.45
C HIS A 42 -6.54 17.71 -9.44
N ASP A 43 -6.15 16.43 -9.53
CA ASP A 43 -6.55 15.42 -8.56
C ASP A 43 -5.69 15.52 -7.30
N VAL A 44 -6.27 16.15 -6.27
CA VAL A 44 -5.59 16.40 -4.99
C VAL A 44 -5.37 15.12 -4.17
N ASP A 45 -6.28 14.13 -4.27
CA ASP A 45 -6.14 12.86 -3.57
C ASP A 45 -4.99 12.05 -4.15
N LEU A 46 -4.84 12.07 -5.48
CA LEU A 46 -3.75 11.43 -6.19
C LEU A 46 -2.42 12.13 -5.85
N ALA A 47 -2.37 13.47 -5.96
CA ALA A 47 -1.16 14.23 -5.64
C ALA A 47 -0.74 14.03 -4.18
N TYR A 48 -1.69 14.00 -3.23
CA TYR A 48 -1.41 13.78 -1.82
C TYR A 48 -0.77 12.43 -1.53
N ARG A 49 -1.25 11.39 -2.20
CA ARG A 49 -0.83 10.02 -1.96
C ARG A 49 0.51 9.67 -2.62
N TRP A 50 0.76 10.18 -3.83
CA TRP A 50 1.87 9.74 -4.66
C TRP A 50 3.05 10.71 -4.72
N ALA A 51 2.85 12.02 -4.47
CA ALA A 51 3.92 12.98 -4.61
C ALA A 51 4.90 12.98 -3.43
N ASP A 52 6.20 13.00 -3.74
CA ASP A 52 7.26 13.32 -2.79
C ASP A 52 7.27 14.80 -2.49
N GLU A 53 7.09 15.62 -3.54
CA GLU A 53 7.07 17.09 -3.45
C GLU A 53 5.92 17.66 -4.29
N VAL A 54 5.23 18.65 -3.74
CA VAL A 54 4.12 19.34 -4.39
C VAL A 54 4.48 20.81 -4.64
N VAL A 55 4.22 21.27 -5.86
CA VAL A 55 4.26 22.70 -6.22
C VAL A 55 2.83 23.15 -6.48
N LEU A 56 2.25 23.87 -5.54
CA LEU A 56 0.91 24.42 -5.65
C LEU A 56 0.93 25.72 -6.44
N MET A 57 0.13 25.79 -7.49
CA MET A 57 0.09 26.94 -8.41
C MET A 57 -1.31 27.55 -8.47
N LYS A 58 -1.37 28.87 -8.63
CA LYS A 58 -2.60 29.63 -8.88
C LYS A 58 -2.29 30.86 -9.74
N ASP A 59 -3.15 31.14 -10.70
CA ASP A 59 -3.08 32.31 -11.58
C ASP A 59 -1.67 32.52 -12.21
N GLY A 60 -1.01 31.40 -12.59
CA GLY A 60 0.33 31.39 -13.19
C GLY A 60 1.49 31.60 -12.20
N GLY A 61 1.21 31.72 -10.90
CA GLY A 61 2.21 31.85 -9.84
C GLY A 61 2.30 30.63 -8.93
N VAL A 62 3.45 30.43 -8.30
CA VAL A 62 3.65 29.40 -7.27
C VAL A 62 3.20 29.96 -5.94
N LEU A 63 2.21 29.30 -5.30
CA LEU A 63 1.75 29.67 -3.96
C LEU A 63 2.61 29.04 -2.87
N ARG A 64 2.92 27.75 -3.02
CA ARG A 64 3.69 26.97 -2.05
C ARG A 64 4.42 25.83 -2.74
N ARG A 65 5.58 25.47 -2.20
CA ARG A 65 6.31 24.27 -2.51
C ARG A 65 6.67 23.55 -1.23
N GLY A 66 6.52 22.24 -1.17
CA GLY A 66 6.83 21.43 0.01
C GLY A 66 6.34 20.00 -0.11
N SER A 67 6.41 19.24 0.96
CA SER A 67 5.82 17.88 1.00
C SER A 67 4.30 17.96 0.83
N ALA A 68 3.70 16.85 0.42
CA ALA A 68 2.25 16.78 0.24
C ALA A 68 1.51 17.13 1.56
N GLU A 69 2.03 16.68 2.71
CA GLU A 69 1.46 16.97 4.03
C GLU A 69 1.54 18.46 4.41
N GLU A 70 2.66 19.12 4.05
CA GLU A 70 2.85 20.55 4.33
C GLU A 70 1.94 21.43 3.46
N VAL A 71 1.73 21.03 2.21
CA VAL A 71 0.93 21.78 1.25
C VAL A 71 -0.56 21.57 1.50
N PHE A 72 -1.01 20.32 1.56
CA PHE A 72 -2.44 20.00 1.68
C PHE A 72 -2.95 19.99 3.13
N GLY A 73 -2.05 19.96 4.13
CA GLY A 73 -2.41 20.15 5.54
C GLY A 73 -2.78 21.57 5.90
N ASP A 74 -2.35 22.54 5.09
CA ASP A 74 -2.74 23.96 5.23
C ASP A 74 -4.07 24.21 4.49
N LEU A 75 -5.18 24.04 5.21
CA LEU A 75 -6.53 24.15 4.63
C LEU A 75 -6.85 25.55 4.10
N GLU A 76 -6.24 26.61 4.66
CA GLU A 76 -6.45 27.98 4.17
C GLU A 76 -5.76 28.12 2.80
N LEU A 77 -4.54 27.63 2.68
CA LEU A 77 -3.78 27.60 1.42
C LEU A 77 -4.53 26.82 0.33
N VAL A 78 -5.06 25.63 0.67
CA VAL A 78 -5.83 24.78 -0.27
C VAL A 78 -7.10 25.50 -0.76
N ARG A 79 -7.84 26.16 0.13
CA ARG A 79 -9.02 26.96 -0.22
C ARG A 79 -8.64 28.17 -1.09
N ASP A 80 -7.53 28.83 -0.76
CA ASP A 80 -7.02 29.97 -1.54
C ASP A 80 -6.66 29.55 -2.97
N ALA A 81 -6.09 28.36 -3.13
CA ALA A 81 -5.86 27.72 -4.43
C ALA A 81 -7.14 27.28 -5.16
N ARG A 82 -8.32 27.45 -4.57
CA ARG A 82 -9.62 26.98 -5.06
C ARG A 82 -9.69 25.44 -5.25
N LEU A 83 -8.93 24.71 -4.44
CA LEU A 83 -8.97 23.26 -4.39
C LEU A 83 -9.79 22.75 -3.20
N LYS A 84 -10.20 21.50 -3.26
CA LYS A 84 -10.70 20.77 -2.10
C LYS A 84 -9.52 20.10 -1.40
N PRO A 85 -9.53 19.96 -0.07
CA PRO A 85 -8.55 19.16 0.61
C PRO A 85 -8.67 17.69 0.19
N PRO A 86 -7.58 16.92 0.24
CA PRO A 86 -7.65 15.46 0.09
C PRO A 86 -8.64 14.87 1.11
N MET A 87 -9.40 13.85 0.70
CA MET A 87 -10.47 13.29 1.53
C MET A 87 -9.96 12.79 2.89
N VAL A 88 -8.78 12.17 2.93
CA VAL A 88 -8.18 11.67 4.17
C VAL A 88 -7.79 12.82 5.12
N VAL A 89 -7.35 13.95 4.57
CA VAL A 89 -6.99 15.15 5.34
C VAL A 89 -8.23 15.81 5.91
N ASP A 90 -9.30 15.94 5.11
CA ASP A 90 -10.57 16.53 5.53
C ASP A 90 -11.22 15.70 6.66
N LEU A 91 -11.27 14.38 6.49
CA LEU A 91 -11.76 13.45 7.51
C LEU A 91 -10.91 13.53 8.78
N TYR A 92 -9.59 13.50 8.66
CA TYR A 92 -8.68 13.58 9.80
C TYR A 92 -8.90 14.87 10.60
N GLN A 93 -9.04 16.00 9.91
CA GLN A 93 -9.29 17.29 10.57
C GLN A 93 -10.61 17.29 11.35
N GLU A 94 -11.66 16.66 10.81
CA GLU A 94 -12.93 16.51 11.51
C GLU A 94 -12.82 15.62 12.75
N LEU A 95 -12.03 14.56 12.67
CA LEU A 95 -11.74 13.67 13.81
C LEU A 95 -10.95 14.39 14.90
N VAL A 96 -9.97 15.22 14.53
CA VAL A 96 -9.22 16.05 15.48
C VAL A 96 -10.14 17.08 16.16
N ASN A 97 -11.01 17.74 15.39
CA ASN A 97 -11.97 18.71 15.92
C ASN A 97 -12.94 18.08 16.94
N ARG A 98 -13.24 16.80 16.78
CA ARG A 98 -14.07 16.02 17.72
C ARG A 98 -13.28 15.40 18.88
N GLY A 99 -11.97 15.58 18.92
CA GLY A 99 -11.12 14.95 19.93
C GLY A 99 -11.00 13.42 19.79
N LEU A 100 -11.26 12.87 18.58
CA LEU A 100 -11.20 11.45 18.28
C LEU A 100 -9.86 11.03 17.67
N ALA A 101 -9.04 11.96 17.23
CA ALA A 101 -7.71 11.75 16.73
C ALA A 101 -6.74 12.75 17.33
N GLU A 102 -5.50 12.33 17.57
CA GLU A 102 -4.43 13.18 18.04
C GLU A 102 -3.24 13.07 17.07
N GLY A 103 -2.67 14.19 16.68
CA GLY A 103 -1.48 14.21 15.85
C GLY A 103 -1.20 15.57 15.26
N LYS A 104 0.05 15.76 14.84
CA LYS A 104 0.52 17.03 14.25
C LYS A 104 0.53 17.01 12.74
N LYS A 105 0.48 15.83 12.13
CA LYS A 105 0.52 15.67 10.68
C LYS A 105 -0.72 14.89 10.21
N PRO A 106 -1.36 15.31 9.12
CA PRO A 106 -2.43 14.53 8.51
C PRO A 106 -1.87 13.22 7.96
N PRO A 107 -2.64 12.11 8.08
CA PRO A 107 -2.23 10.82 7.56
C PRO A 107 -2.25 10.78 6.03
N LYS A 108 -1.33 10.04 5.41
CA LYS A 108 -1.31 9.82 3.96
C LYS A 108 -2.21 8.67 3.51
N SER A 109 -2.55 7.78 4.42
CA SER A 109 -3.31 6.57 4.10
C SER A 109 -4.36 6.27 5.15
N ILE A 110 -5.30 5.38 4.80
CA ILE A 110 -6.29 4.85 5.75
C ILE A 110 -5.61 4.13 6.91
N LEU A 111 -4.50 3.45 6.65
CA LEU A 111 -3.72 2.78 7.69
C LEU A 111 -3.23 3.78 8.74
N GLU A 112 -2.56 4.84 8.31
CA GLU A 112 -2.08 5.90 9.19
C GLU A 112 -3.22 6.63 9.93
N LEU A 113 -4.38 6.76 9.25
CA LEU A 113 -5.58 7.31 9.89
C LEU A 113 -6.06 6.39 11.02
N CYS A 114 -6.12 5.08 10.79
CA CYS A 114 -6.49 4.12 11.84
C CYS A 114 -5.54 4.20 13.03
N ASP A 115 -4.23 4.29 12.78
CA ASP A 115 -3.23 4.43 13.84
C ASP A 115 -3.42 5.71 14.66
N SER A 116 -3.80 6.81 14.01
CA SER A 116 -4.08 8.09 14.69
C SER A 116 -5.29 8.04 15.62
N LEU A 117 -6.25 7.14 15.34
CA LEU A 117 -7.44 6.92 16.17
C LEU A 117 -7.17 6.01 17.36
N GLU A 118 -6.17 5.12 17.24
CA GLU A 118 -5.80 4.15 18.27
C GLU A 118 -4.82 4.73 19.30
N GLY A 119 -4.41 5.98 19.14
CA GLY A 119 -3.48 6.70 19.99
C GLY A 119 -3.99 6.86 21.41
N GLY A 120 -3.49 6.04 22.34
CA GLY A 120 -3.76 6.14 23.75
C GLY A 120 -3.99 4.77 24.39
N GLU A 121 -5.09 4.43 24.90
CA GLU A 121 -5.28 3.27 25.81
C GLU A 121 -5.83 1.99 25.12
N ARG A 122 -6.18 2.02 23.84
CA ARG A 122 -6.82 0.88 23.15
C ARG A 122 -5.85 -0.12 22.51
N ARG A 123 -4.55 0.17 22.48
CA ARG A 123 -3.52 -0.82 22.07
C ARG A 123 -3.52 -2.11 22.91
N CYS A 124 -4.20 -2.09 24.06
CA CYS A 124 -4.26 -3.24 24.97
C CYS A 124 -5.36 -4.27 24.66
N ALA A 125 -6.29 -4.00 23.73
CA ALA A 125 -7.45 -4.88 23.56
C ALA A 125 -7.15 -6.14 22.71
N VAL A 126 -5.98 -6.25 22.09
CA VAL A 126 -5.57 -7.43 21.29
C VAL A 126 -4.18 -7.93 21.66
N GLN A 127 -3.72 -7.68 22.88
CA GLN A 127 -2.50 -8.33 23.39
C GLN A 127 -2.77 -9.84 23.49
N GLY A 128 -2.16 -10.61 22.56
CA GLY A 128 -2.28 -12.06 22.49
C GLY A 128 -3.03 -12.61 21.27
N ALA A 129 -3.64 -11.79 20.43
CA ALA A 129 -4.15 -12.26 19.15
C ALA A 129 -2.99 -12.64 18.22
N LYS A 130 -3.01 -13.86 17.69
CA LYS A 130 -2.03 -14.34 16.70
C LYS A 130 -2.10 -13.39 15.49
N ARG A 131 -1.03 -12.69 15.19
CA ARG A 131 -0.94 -11.83 14.02
C ARG A 131 -0.88 -12.65 12.75
N GLY A 132 -1.46 -12.14 11.67
CA GLY A 132 -1.35 -12.76 10.36
C GLY A 132 0.05 -12.56 9.77
N THR A 133 0.34 -13.30 8.71
CA THR A 133 1.60 -13.21 7.97
C THR A 133 1.36 -12.63 6.60
N ILE A 134 2.25 -11.75 6.13
CA ILE A 134 2.25 -11.24 4.77
C ILE A 134 3.28 -12.03 3.97
N TYR A 135 2.81 -12.85 3.05
CA TYR A 135 3.64 -13.57 2.09
C TYR A 135 3.84 -12.70 0.87
N VAL A 136 5.07 -12.53 0.43
CA VAL A 136 5.40 -11.72 -0.76
C VAL A 136 5.97 -12.63 -1.82
N CYS A 137 5.45 -12.56 -3.02
CA CYS A 137 5.85 -13.40 -4.14
C CYS A 137 6.16 -12.55 -5.37
N ASN A 138 7.33 -12.81 -5.98
CA ASN A 138 7.72 -12.20 -7.24
C ASN A 138 6.97 -12.84 -8.41
N ALA A 139 6.04 -12.10 -9.00
CA ALA A 139 5.25 -12.55 -10.15
C ALA A 139 6.08 -12.70 -11.42
N ASP A 140 7.26 -12.05 -11.52
CA ASP A 140 8.13 -12.15 -12.70
C ASP A 140 8.87 -13.48 -12.78
N GLU A 141 9.09 -14.14 -11.63
CA GLU A 141 9.75 -15.43 -11.53
C GLU A 141 8.75 -16.60 -11.45
N LEU A 142 7.47 -16.29 -11.29
CA LEU A 142 6.43 -17.29 -11.10
C LEU A 142 5.93 -17.79 -12.45
N LEU A 143 6.12 -19.09 -12.71
CA LEU A 143 5.53 -19.74 -13.87
C LEU A 143 4.02 -19.95 -13.66
N LEU A 144 3.22 -19.73 -14.70
CA LEU A 144 1.76 -19.89 -14.66
C LEU A 144 1.33 -21.27 -14.14
N GLU A 145 2.07 -22.32 -14.52
CA GLU A 145 1.82 -23.70 -14.09
C GLU A 145 1.94 -23.87 -12.56
N ASN A 146 2.83 -23.10 -11.93
CA ASN A 146 3.14 -23.20 -10.51
C ASN A 146 2.36 -22.19 -9.66
N ALA A 147 1.74 -21.18 -10.30
CA ALA A 147 1.06 -20.07 -9.61
C ALA A 147 -0.08 -20.56 -8.72
N ASN A 148 -0.96 -21.42 -9.24
CA ASN A 148 -2.08 -21.97 -8.48
C ASN A 148 -1.60 -22.94 -7.38
N GLU A 149 -0.51 -23.67 -7.61
CA GLU A 149 0.08 -24.56 -6.61
C GLU A 149 0.68 -23.77 -5.45
N LEU A 150 1.36 -22.65 -5.75
CA LEU A 150 1.90 -21.74 -4.72
C LEU A 150 0.79 -21.14 -3.88
N VAL A 151 -0.25 -20.57 -4.52
CA VAL A 151 -1.42 -20.00 -3.81
C VAL A 151 -2.09 -21.04 -2.92
N GLY A 152 -2.22 -22.29 -3.39
CA GLY A 152 -2.80 -23.37 -2.61
C GLY A 152 -1.92 -23.88 -1.45
N LYS A 153 -0.61 -23.66 -1.52
CA LYS A 153 0.34 -24.00 -0.44
C LYS A 153 0.44 -22.93 0.63
N VAL A 154 0.15 -21.69 0.28
CA VAL A 154 0.17 -20.56 1.20
C VAL A 154 -1.21 -20.44 1.83
N ASP A 155 -1.29 -20.62 3.15
CA ASP A 155 -2.54 -20.45 3.90
C ASP A 155 -2.82 -18.95 4.10
N ALA A 156 -3.21 -18.29 2.99
CA ALA A 156 -3.54 -16.88 2.97
C ALA A 156 -5.06 -16.67 2.89
N ASP A 157 -5.59 -15.84 3.79
CA ASP A 157 -7.01 -15.45 3.79
C ASP A 157 -7.35 -14.50 2.64
N TYR A 158 -6.37 -13.69 2.19
CA TYR A 158 -6.53 -12.67 1.15
C TYR A 158 -5.35 -12.65 0.19
N THR A 159 -5.62 -12.30 -1.06
CA THR A 159 -4.60 -12.12 -2.10
C THR A 159 -4.65 -10.71 -2.65
N GLY A 160 -3.51 -10.04 -2.70
CA GLY A 160 -3.31 -8.76 -3.35
C GLY A 160 -2.39 -8.89 -4.55
N ALA A 161 -2.64 -8.11 -5.61
CA ALA A 161 -1.76 -8.01 -6.77
C ALA A 161 -1.35 -6.55 -6.99
N MET A 162 -0.05 -6.27 -7.02
CA MET A 162 0.54 -4.94 -7.16
C MET A 162 1.45 -4.89 -8.39
N GLY A 163 1.23 -3.88 -9.23
CA GLY A 163 1.89 -3.75 -10.53
C GLY A 163 1.16 -4.50 -11.64
N THR A 164 1.25 -3.96 -12.85
CA THR A 164 0.52 -4.46 -14.04
C THR A 164 0.81 -5.94 -14.32
N ARG A 165 2.09 -6.33 -14.21
CA ARG A 165 2.50 -7.71 -14.51
C ARG A 165 1.93 -8.72 -13.51
N ALA A 166 1.91 -8.40 -12.22
CA ALA A 166 1.31 -9.26 -11.21
C ALA A 166 -0.20 -9.42 -11.40
N LYS A 167 -0.89 -8.35 -11.78
CA LYS A 167 -2.34 -8.37 -12.09
C LYS A 167 -2.63 -9.25 -13.30
N LEU A 168 -1.89 -9.08 -14.40
CA LEU A 168 -2.02 -9.90 -15.61
C LEU A 168 -1.75 -11.37 -15.32
N MET A 169 -0.67 -11.68 -14.60
CA MET A 169 -0.34 -13.05 -14.22
C MET A 169 -1.44 -13.69 -13.38
N ALA A 170 -1.99 -12.95 -12.41
CA ALA A 170 -3.09 -13.44 -11.58
C ALA A 170 -4.35 -13.71 -12.40
N GLU A 171 -4.66 -12.86 -13.39
CA GLU A 171 -5.78 -13.04 -14.32
C GLU A 171 -5.58 -14.28 -15.20
N GLU A 172 -4.42 -14.44 -15.82
CA GLU A 172 -4.07 -15.59 -16.67
C GLU A 172 -4.10 -16.91 -15.88
N ALA A 173 -3.59 -16.91 -14.65
CA ALA A 173 -3.61 -18.05 -13.75
C ALA A 173 -4.98 -18.26 -13.08
N LYS A 174 -5.97 -17.37 -13.30
CA LYS A 174 -7.29 -17.37 -12.67
C LYS A 174 -7.23 -17.35 -11.13
N ILE A 175 -6.23 -16.69 -10.58
CA ILE A 175 -6.10 -16.47 -9.14
C ILE A 175 -7.10 -15.39 -8.73
N ARG A 176 -7.89 -15.67 -7.69
CA ARG A 176 -8.76 -14.64 -7.11
C ARG A 176 -7.91 -13.59 -6.42
N VAL A 177 -8.06 -12.33 -6.83
CA VAL A 177 -7.41 -11.18 -6.22
C VAL A 177 -8.44 -10.37 -5.45
N ASP A 178 -8.19 -10.15 -4.17
CA ASP A 178 -9.08 -9.37 -3.28
C ASP A 178 -8.69 -7.88 -3.27
N PHE A 179 -7.41 -7.57 -3.52
CA PHE A 179 -6.89 -6.19 -3.51
C PHE A 179 -6.04 -5.93 -4.76
N THR A 180 -6.38 -4.89 -5.51
CA THR A 180 -5.64 -4.42 -6.69
C THR A 180 -5.11 -2.99 -6.55
N TYR A 181 -5.43 -2.30 -5.44
CA TYR A 181 -4.98 -0.95 -5.11
C TYR A 181 -4.81 -0.80 -3.60
N GLY A 182 -3.82 0.00 -3.16
CA GLY A 182 -3.45 0.15 -1.76
C GLY A 182 -3.12 -1.20 -1.10
N VAL A 183 -2.53 -2.11 -1.87
CA VAL A 183 -2.38 -3.53 -1.55
C VAL A 183 -1.62 -3.71 -0.25
N ILE A 184 -0.49 -3.03 -0.09
CA ILE A 184 0.39 -3.19 1.06
C ILE A 184 -0.33 -2.77 2.35
N ASP A 185 -0.93 -1.57 2.36
CA ASP A 185 -1.62 -1.03 3.54
C ASP A 185 -2.82 -1.90 3.93
N LYS A 186 -3.57 -2.41 2.94
CA LYS A 186 -4.68 -3.34 3.18
C LYS A 186 -4.19 -4.66 3.76
N CYS A 187 -3.08 -5.20 3.26
CA CYS A 187 -2.49 -6.42 3.80
C CYS A 187 -1.97 -6.21 5.22
N ILE A 188 -1.37 -5.05 5.52
CA ILE A 188 -0.96 -4.68 6.88
C ILE A 188 -2.18 -4.65 7.82
N LEU A 189 -3.27 -3.95 7.45
CA LEU A 189 -4.50 -3.92 8.24
C LEU A 189 -5.08 -5.33 8.49
N LYS A 190 -5.03 -6.20 7.49
CA LYS A 190 -5.49 -7.58 7.64
C LYS A 190 -4.58 -8.39 8.54
N ALA A 191 -3.25 -8.24 8.42
CA ALA A 191 -2.29 -8.91 9.28
C ALA A 191 -2.43 -8.49 10.75
N LEU A 192 -2.67 -7.20 11.01
CA LEU A 192 -2.99 -6.69 12.35
C LEU A 192 -4.27 -7.32 12.92
N ALA A 193 -5.26 -7.60 12.07
CA ALA A 193 -6.49 -8.30 12.43
C ALA A 193 -6.34 -9.84 12.51
N GLY A 194 -5.11 -10.38 12.45
CA GLY A 194 -4.84 -11.82 12.58
C GLY A 194 -5.07 -12.62 11.29
N LYS A 195 -5.21 -11.95 10.13
CA LYS A 195 -5.43 -12.55 8.82
C LYS A 195 -4.17 -12.57 7.98
N SER A 196 -3.87 -13.69 7.34
CA SER A 196 -2.71 -13.79 6.46
C SER A 196 -3.04 -13.33 5.05
N CYS A 197 -2.05 -12.70 4.39
CA CYS A 197 -2.19 -12.17 3.04
C CYS A 197 -1.07 -12.68 2.13
N LEU A 198 -1.39 -12.92 0.86
CA LEU A 198 -0.42 -13.14 -0.21
C LEU A 198 -0.36 -11.89 -1.08
N VAL A 199 0.81 -11.33 -1.27
CA VAL A 199 1.08 -10.19 -2.16
C VAL A 199 1.84 -10.71 -3.37
N LEU A 200 1.22 -10.63 -4.54
CA LEU A 200 1.86 -10.85 -5.83
C LEU A 200 2.37 -9.49 -6.32
N THR A 201 3.65 -9.38 -6.65
CA THR A 201 4.23 -8.11 -7.09
C THR A 201 5.33 -8.32 -8.11
N SER A 202 5.68 -7.28 -8.89
CA SER A 202 6.81 -7.31 -9.80
C SER A 202 8.15 -7.23 -9.04
N GLN A 203 9.24 -7.68 -9.67
CA GLN A 203 10.59 -7.59 -9.11
C GLN A 203 10.93 -6.16 -8.70
N GLY A 204 10.57 -5.17 -9.52
CA GLY A 204 10.85 -3.75 -9.25
C GLY A 204 10.19 -3.22 -7.97
N MET A 205 9.03 -3.77 -7.60
CA MET A 205 8.24 -3.32 -6.44
C MET A 205 8.46 -4.15 -5.17
N MET A 206 9.19 -5.27 -5.23
CA MET A 206 9.49 -6.12 -4.05
C MET A 206 10.10 -5.32 -2.89
N GLY A 207 11.09 -4.48 -3.20
CA GLY A 207 11.74 -3.63 -2.19
C GLY A 207 10.80 -2.60 -1.56
N GLN A 208 9.79 -2.13 -2.30
CA GLN A 208 8.79 -1.19 -1.79
C GLN A 208 7.87 -1.86 -0.77
N VAL A 209 7.42 -3.10 -1.06
CA VAL A 209 6.61 -3.88 -0.11
C VAL A 209 7.34 -4.04 1.22
N GLN A 210 8.60 -4.47 1.18
CA GLN A 210 9.41 -4.65 2.38
C GLN A 210 9.63 -3.35 3.14
N LYS A 211 10.05 -2.28 2.44
CA LYS A 211 10.26 -0.96 3.06
C LYS A 211 8.98 -0.42 3.72
N ARG A 212 7.81 -0.60 3.10
CA ARG A 212 6.55 -0.12 3.67
C ARG A 212 6.17 -0.89 4.93
N ILE A 213 6.34 -2.22 4.95
CA ILE A 213 6.11 -3.05 6.14
C ILE A 213 7.07 -2.66 7.28
N GLU A 214 8.36 -2.49 6.96
CA GLU A 214 9.37 -2.07 7.94
C GLU A 214 9.08 -0.67 8.49
N ALA A 215 8.77 0.29 7.61
CA ALA A 215 8.42 1.65 8.00
C ALA A 215 7.22 1.67 8.95
N TYR A 216 6.17 0.89 8.63
CA TYR A 216 5.01 0.76 9.50
C TYR A 216 5.40 0.17 10.87
N SER A 217 6.17 -0.92 10.88
CA SER A 217 6.61 -1.57 12.13
C SER A 217 7.43 -0.62 13.01
N GLN A 218 8.29 0.21 12.40
CA GLN A 218 9.08 1.22 13.13
C GLN A 218 8.22 2.36 13.70
N GLN A 219 7.20 2.80 12.96
CA GLN A 219 6.32 3.90 13.38
C GLN A 219 5.32 3.48 14.45
N SER A 220 4.70 2.32 14.27
CA SER A 220 3.65 1.83 15.17
C SER A 220 4.19 1.08 16.39
N GLY A 221 5.42 0.56 16.31
CA GLY A 221 5.98 -0.36 17.28
C GLY A 221 5.36 -1.77 17.21
N GLU A 222 4.59 -2.06 16.15
CA GLU A 222 3.90 -3.32 15.92
C GLU A 222 4.72 -4.21 14.97
N GLU A 223 5.09 -5.41 15.39
CA GLU A 223 5.82 -6.35 14.55
C GLU A 223 4.85 -7.05 13.59
N ILE A 224 5.14 -6.98 12.28
CA ILE A 224 4.40 -7.67 11.23
C ILE A 224 5.30 -8.75 10.64
N ASN A 225 4.81 -9.99 10.67
CA ASN A 225 5.51 -11.10 10.04
C ASN A 225 5.40 -11.00 8.52
N SER A 226 6.54 -10.94 7.83
CA SER A 226 6.60 -11.01 6.37
C SER A 226 7.52 -12.14 5.93
N VAL A 227 7.14 -12.83 4.87
CA VAL A 227 7.88 -13.96 4.31
C VAL A 227 8.02 -13.75 2.81
N ASP A 228 9.26 -13.65 2.34
CA ASP A 228 9.59 -13.61 0.92
C ASP A 228 9.62 -15.03 0.36
N LEU A 229 8.74 -15.33 -0.60
CA LEU A 229 8.62 -16.62 -1.24
C LEU A 229 9.53 -16.76 -2.46
N SER A 230 10.11 -15.67 -2.97
CA SER A 230 11.03 -15.70 -4.13
C SER A 230 12.41 -16.24 -3.78
N SER A 231 12.82 -16.18 -2.52
CA SER A 231 14.14 -16.68 -2.05
C SER A 231 14.19 -18.20 -1.80
N GLY A 232 13.19 -18.95 -2.21
CA GLY A 232 12.98 -20.39 -1.90
C GLY A 232 13.76 -21.39 -2.76
N SER A 233 14.95 -21.05 -3.35
CA SER A 233 15.82 -22.05 -3.97
C SER A 233 16.84 -22.71 -3.03
N ASN A 234 16.85 -22.41 -1.75
CA ASN A 234 17.68 -23.08 -0.73
C ASN A 234 16.83 -23.67 0.39
N GLY A 235 16.38 -24.90 0.21
CA GLY A 235 16.20 -25.99 1.19
C GLY A 235 15.72 -25.69 2.61
N ARG A 236 14.94 -24.62 2.87
CA ARG A 236 14.19 -24.46 4.13
C ARG A 236 12.72 -24.72 3.85
N SER A 237 12.27 -25.90 4.24
CA SER A 237 10.85 -26.25 4.31
C SER A 237 10.07 -25.13 5.03
N LEU A 238 8.98 -24.65 4.38
CA LEU A 238 7.94 -23.84 5.03
C LEU A 238 7.67 -24.42 6.42
N PRO A 239 7.51 -23.57 7.45
CA PRO A 239 7.10 -24.05 8.77
C PRO A 239 5.68 -24.61 8.68
N ILE A 240 5.59 -25.90 8.40
CA ILE A 240 4.35 -26.66 8.54
C ILE A 240 4.18 -26.88 10.05
N ASP A 241 3.24 -26.17 10.66
CA ASP A 241 2.79 -26.44 12.02
C ASP A 241 2.30 -27.90 12.10
N ARG A 242 3.12 -28.79 12.72
CA ARG A 242 2.86 -30.22 12.85
C ARG A 242 2.00 -30.54 14.08
N ASP A 243 1.03 -29.71 14.43
CA ASP A 243 0.13 -29.98 15.55
C ASP A 243 -1.34 -30.01 15.13
N PHE A 244 -1.66 -30.85 14.12
CA PHE A 244 -3.06 -31.24 13.90
C PHE A 244 -3.19 -32.73 13.50
N VAL A 245 -2.76 -33.59 14.39
CA VAL A 245 -3.20 -35.01 14.36
C VAL A 245 -4.23 -35.21 15.47
N GLY A 246 -5.45 -34.79 15.19
CA GLY A 246 -6.61 -35.14 15.98
C GLY A 246 -7.09 -36.54 15.60
N THR A 247 -6.66 -37.56 16.32
CA THR A 247 -7.21 -38.92 16.28
C THR A 247 -8.69 -38.86 16.65
N LYS A 248 -9.58 -39.00 15.67
CA LYS A 248 -10.95 -39.48 15.90
C LYS A 248 -10.94 -40.99 15.96
N SER A 249 -10.94 -41.52 17.19
CA SER A 249 -11.29 -42.89 17.45
C SER A 249 -12.81 -43.06 17.34
N LEU A 250 -13.23 -43.92 16.44
CA LEU A 250 -14.60 -44.45 16.38
C LEU A 250 -14.82 -45.42 17.57
N LYS A 251 -15.85 -45.15 18.30
CA LYS A 251 -16.72 -46.19 18.92
C LYS A 251 -18.16 -45.73 18.87
#